data_453bef8967ee1ba99f6405c7f9aec871
#
_entry.id   453bef8967ee1ba99f6405c7f9aec871
#
_cell.length_a   1.000
_cell.length_b   1.000
_cell.length_c   1.000
_cell.angle_alpha   90.00
_cell.angle_beta   90.00
_cell.angle_gamma   90.00
#
_symmetry.space_group_name_H-M   'P 1'
#
loop_
_entity.id
_entity.type
_entity.pdbx_description
1 polymer ?
#
loop_
_entity_poly.entity_id
_entity_poly.type
_entity_poly.pdbx_seq_one_letter_code
_entity_poly.pdbx_strand_id
1 'polypeptide(L)'
;MDYSNLFPKVLFSYLIKIYLKNIILVLLIFLLLVFLVDFIEIYRRASEKVNFNDNNDNFITILIYLSFLKSPLTLKNVLPISILISSVMTFIKWRQNNYFVIVRTIGISLKKTIFPLCIIVLFLGLLSIIFLHPLANYSNNKYKALETKYF
;
A
#
# COMPACT_ATOMS: atom_id res chain seq x y z
N MET A 1 -45.00 -1.70 -3.98
CA MET A 1 -43.78 -2.45 -3.64
C MET A 1 -42.58 -1.51 -3.82
N ASP A 2 -42.04 -1.02 -2.69
CA ASP A 2 -40.89 -0.11 -2.69
C ASP A 2 -39.62 -0.84 -3.03
N TYR A 3 -39.26 -0.87 -4.30
CA TYR A 3 -37.95 -1.36 -4.77
C TYR A 3 -36.78 -0.42 -4.46
N SER A 4 -37.05 0.70 -3.80
CA SER A 4 -36.01 1.70 -3.46
C SER A 4 -35.01 1.26 -2.40
N ASN A 5 -35.27 0.19 -1.66
CA ASN A 5 -34.45 -0.31 -0.54
C ASN A 5 -33.66 -1.58 -0.84
N LEU A 6 -33.88 -2.22 -1.99
CA LEU A 6 -33.05 -3.32 -2.43
C LEU A 6 -31.84 -2.76 -3.20
N PHE A 7 -30.96 -2.10 -2.45
CA PHE A 7 -29.56 -2.06 -2.88
C PHE A 7 -29.17 -3.52 -3.18
N PRO A 8 -28.77 -3.86 -4.37
CA PRO A 8 -28.27 -5.21 -4.61
C PRO A 8 -26.96 -5.36 -3.81
N LYS A 9 -27.11 -5.76 -2.54
CA LYS A 9 -26.00 -6.00 -1.58
C LYS A 9 -24.91 -6.84 -2.24
N VAL A 10 -25.30 -7.72 -3.14
CA VAL A 10 -24.41 -8.58 -3.91
C VAL A 10 -23.53 -7.77 -4.87
N LEU A 11 -24.11 -6.88 -5.68
CA LEU A 11 -23.37 -6.05 -6.64
C LEU A 11 -22.42 -5.09 -5.91
N PHE A 12 -22.89 -4.52 -4.82
CA PHE A 12 -22.10 -3.62 -3.99
C PHE A 12 -20.91 -4.32 -3.33
N SER A 13 -21.15 -5.49 -2.71
CA SER A 13 -20.09 -6.32 -2.13
C SER A 13 -19.06 -6.75 -3.20
N TYR A 14 -19.52 -7.03 -4.42
CA TYR A 14 -18.64 -7.38 -5.52
C TYR A 14 -17.73 -6.22 -5.95
N LEU A 15 -18.29 -5.00 -6.09
CA LEU A 15 -17.51 -3.80 -6.43
C LEU A 15 -16.46 -3.45 -5.37
N ILE A 16 -16.83 -3.59 -4.09
CA ILE A 16 -15.90 -3.40 -2.97
C ILE A 16 -14.78 -4.44 -3.02
N LYS A 17 -15.09 -5.71 -3.27
CA LYS A 17 -14.07 -6.77 -3.37
C LYS A 17 -13.07 -6.50 -4.49
N ILE A 18 -13.54 -6.05 -5.65
CA ILE A 18 -12.66 -5.67 -6.76
C ILE A 18 -11.73 -4.52 -6.33
N TYR A 19 -12.29 -3.51 -5.65
CA TYR A 19 -11.52 -2.37 -5.18
C TYR A 19 -10.45 -2.78 -4.17
N LEU A 20 -10.81 -3.56 -3.16
CA LEU A 20 -9.87 -4.08 -2.15
C LEU A 20 -8.78 -4.96 -2.80
N LYS A 21 -9.15 -5.83 -3.73
CA LYS A 21 -8.18 -6.65 -4.47
C LYS A 21 -7.17 -5.77 -5.23
N ASN A 22 -7.63 -4.71 -5.89
CA ASN A 22 -6.75 -3.80 -6.61
C ASN A 22 -5.84 -3.02 -5.67
N ILE A 23 -6.35 -2.54 -4.51
CA ILE A 23 -5.53 -1.87 -3.50
C ILE A 23 -4.43 -2.79 -3.00
N ILE A 24 -4.76 -4.03 -2.61
CA ILE A 24 -3.79 -5.00 -2.11
C ILE A 24 -2.73 -5.28 -3.16
N LEU A 25 -3.13 -5.47 -4.43
CA LEU A 25 -2.20 -5.72 -5.53
C LEU A 25 -1.24 -4.55 -5.74
N VAL A 26 -1.75 -3.32 -5.80
CA VAL A 26 -0.92 -2.12 -5.97
C VAL A 26 -0.01 -1.92 -4.78
N LEU A 27 -0.51 -2.08 -3.55
CA LEU A 27 0.30 -1.99 -2.34
C LEU A 27 1.43 -3.02 -2.32
N LEU A 28 1.17 -4.26 -2.76
CA LEU A 28 2.19 -5.31 -2.83
C LEU A 28 3.28 -4.95 -3.83
N ILE A 29 2.92 -4.43 -5.01
CA ILE A 29 3.88 -3.97 -6.02
C ILE A 29 4.74 -2.83 -5.44
N PHE A 30 4.13 -1.84 -4.81
CA PHE A 30 4.87 -0.73 -4.21
C PHE A 30 5.74 -1.16 -3.03
N LEU A 31 5.28 -2.09 -2.21
CA LEU A 31 6.08 -2.65 -1.11
C LEU A 31 7.34 -3.33 -1.64
N LEU A 32 7.21 -4.13 -2.71
CA LEU A 32 8.36 -4.78 -3.34
C LEU A 32 9.32 -3.75 -3.93
N LEU A 33 8.80 -2.73 -4.61
CA LEU A 33 9.61 -1.65 -5.18
C LEU A 33 10.34 -0.86 -4.10
N VAL A 34 9.65 -0.47 -3.03
CA VAL A 34 10.24 0.23 -1.87
C VAL A 34 11.36 -0.62 -1.26
N PHE A 35 11.11 -1.91 -1.04
CA PHE A 35 12.12 -2.81 -0.49
C PHE A 35 13.38 -2.88 -1.36
N LEU A 36 13.23 -2.96 -2.70
CA LEU A 36 14.36 -2.96 -3.63
C LEU A 36 15.14 -1.64 -3.56
N VAL A 37 14.46 -0.51 -3.54
CA VAL A 37 15.10 0.81 -3.45
C VAL A 37 15.85 0.97 -2.14
N ASP A 38 15.23 0.63 -1.01
CA ASP A 38 15.86 0.68 0.31
C ASP A 38 17.07 -0.25 0.40
N PHE A 39 16.98 -1.45 -0.19
CA PHE A 39 18.10 -2.39 -0.23
C PHE A 39 19.29 -1.83 -1.02
N ILE A 40 19.06 -1.28 -2.21
CA ILE A 40 20.11 -0.66 -3.02
C ILE A 40 20.75 0.53 -2.31
N GLU A 41 19.94 1.36 -1.65
CA GLU A 41 20.44 2.52 -0.91
C GLU A 41 21.35 2.10 0.26
N ILE A 42 20.92 1.12 1.05
CA ILE A 42 21.70 0.62 2.19
C ILE A 42 22.97 -0.07 1.70
N TYR A 43 22.88 -0.87 0.63
CA TYR A 43 24.05 -1.51 0.02
C TYR A 43 25.08 -0.47 -0.42
N ARG A 44 24.66 0.61 -1.09
CA ARG A 44 25.56 1.69 -1.51
C ARG A 44 26.24 2.35 -0.32
N ARG A 45 25.48 2.71 0.73
CA ARG A 45 26.01 3.34 1.94
C ARG A 45 26.99 2.43 2.69
N ALA A 46 26.71 1.15 2.70
CA ALA A 46 27.56 0.15 3.32
C ALA A 46 28.89 -0.01 2.55
N SER A 47 28.83 -0.04 1.23
CA SER A 47 30.03 -0.18 0.39
C SER A 47 30.98 1.02 0.47
N GLU A 48 30.47 2.21 0.80
CA GLU A 48 31.29 3.42 0.97
C GLU A 48 32.06 3.44 2.32
N LYS A 49 31.56 2.75 3.36
CA LYS A 49 32.08 2.85 4.72
C LYS A 49 32.84 1.63 5.21
N VAL A 50 32.60 0.46 4.64
CA VAL A 50 33.20 -0.80 5.10
C VAL A 50 34.25 -1.27 4.10
N ASN A 51 35.53 -1.37 4.53
CA ASN A 51 36.55 -2.15 3.82
C ASN A 51 36.16 -3.63 3.88
N PHE A 52 35.94 -4.23 2.71
CA PHE A 52 35.37 -5.58 2.45
C PHE A 52 36.23 -6.76 2.98
N ASN A 53 36.74 -6.71 4.21
CA ASN A 53 37.68 -7.74 4.67
C ASN A 53 37.15 -8.80 5.63
N ASP A 54 35.87 -8.73 6.12
CA ASP A 54 35.37 -9.75 7.06
C ASP A 54 33.99 -10.29 6.71
N ASN A 55 33.95 -11.63 6.46
CA ASN A 55 32.80 -12.54 6.44
C ASN A 55 31.54 -12.09 5.68
N ASN A 56 31.53 -12.33 4.37
CA ASN A 56 30.47 -11.95 3.42
C ASN A 56 29.04 -12.42 3.80
N ASP A 57 28.87 -13.56 4.50
CA ASP A 57 27.54 -14.10 4.79
C ASP A 57 26.77 -13.31 5.84
N ASN A 58 27.47 -12.82 6.86
CA ASN A 58 26.84 -12.00 7.90
C ASN A 58 26.49 -10.59 7.41
N PHE A 59 27.27 -10.05 6.46
CA PHE A 59 27.06 -8.71 5.90
C PHE A 59 25.76 -8.60 5.10
N ILE A 60 25.48 -9.55 4.21
CA ILE A 60 24.25 -9.60 3.41
C ILE A 60 23.02 -9.73 4.32
N THR A 61 23.11 -10.57 5.36
CA THR A 61 22.01 -10.76 6.31
C THR A 61 21.69 -9.45 7.07
N ILE A 62 22.72 -8.72 7.48
CA ILE A 62 22.56 -7.42 8.14
C ILE A 62 21.92 -6.39 7.20
N LEU A 63 22.33 -6.35 5.94
CA LEU A 63 21.75 -5.46 4.93
C LEU A 63 20.27 -5.74 4.70
N ILE A 64 19.88 -7.01 4.55
CA ILE A 64 18.47 -7.40 4.40
C ILE A 64 17.67 -6.99 5.63
N TYR A 65 18.19 -7.23 6.83
CA TYR A 65 17.53 -6.87 8.08
C TYR A 65 17.34 -5.34 8.21
N LEU A 66 18.35 -4.55 7.88
CA LEU A 66 18.29 -3.08 7.88
C LEU A 66 17.28 -2.57 6.84
N SER A 67 17.24 -3.16 5.64
CA SER A 67 16.28 -2.81 4.59
C SER A 67 14.85 -3.10 5.04
N PHE A 68 14.63 -4.23 5.68
CA PHE A 68 13.32 -4.58 6.24
C PHE A 68 12.89 -3.63 7.38
N LEU A 69 13.85 -3.17 8.16
CA LEU A 69 13.59 -2.24 9.25
C LEU A 69 13.27 -0.81 8.75
N LYS A 70 13.85 -0.40 7.62
CA LYS A 70 13.62 0.91 6.99
C LYS A 70 12.32 0.95 6.18
N SER A 71 11.92 -0.18 5.59
CA SER A 71 10.79 -0.25 4.65
C SER A 71 9.45 0.29 5.19
N PRO A 72 9.05 0.17 6.49
CA PRO A 72 7.80 0.75 6.98
C PRO A 72 7.78 2.28 6.93
N LEU A 73 8.93 2.94 7.09
CA LEU A 73 9.03 4.39 7.00
C LEU A 73 8.81 4.88 5.57
N THR A 74 9.43 4.22 4.60
CA THR A 74 9.30 4.55 3.19
C THR A 74 7.89 4.20 2.68
N LEU A 75 7.34 3.08 3.12
CA LEU A 75 5.98 2.66 2.78
C LEU A 75 4.92 3.68 3.22
N LYS A 76 5.06 4.27 4.41
CA LYS A 76 4.17 5.32 4.90
C LYS A 76 4.07 6.50 3.92
N ASN A 77 5.19 6.90 3.32
CA ASN A 77 5.24 8.03 2.38
C ASN A 77 4.64 7.66 1.01
N VAL A 78 4.76 6.41 0.59
CA VAL A 78 4.28 5.92 -0.72
C VAL A 78 2.80 5.51 -0.67
N LEU A 79 2.25 5.23 0.51
CA LEU A 79 0.89 4.72 0.68
C LEU A 79 -0.20 5.65 0.07
N PRO A 80 -0.19 6.99 0.23
CA PRO A 80 -1.20 7.85 -0.38
C PRO A 80 -1.20 7.75 -1.92
N ILE A 81 -0.02 7.66 -2.52
CA ILE A 81 0.14 7.52 -3.97
C ILE A 81 -0.39 6.15 -4.44
N SER A 82 -0.12 5.08 -3.68
CA SER A 82 -0.60 3.75 -4.01
C SER A 82 -2.13 3.64 -3.94
N ILE A 83 -2.78 4.29 -2.98
CA ILE A 83 -4.24 4.37 -2.88
C ILE A 83 -4.82 5.13 -4.08
N LEU A 84 -4.21 6.23 -4.49
CA LEU A 84 -4.64 7.01 -5.64
C LEU A 84 -4.57 6.16 -6.93
N ILE A 85 -3.44 5.52 -7.18
CA ILE A 85 -3.24 4.67 -8.37
C ILE A 85 -4.23 3.50 -8.37
N SER A 86 -4.42 2.83 -7.24
CA SER A 86 -5.38 1.72 -7.14
C SER A 86 -6.83 2.16 -7.40
N SER A 87 -7.19 3.36 -6.96
CA SER A 87 -8.51 3.95 -7.24
C SER A 87 -8.70 4.19 -8.73
N VAL A 88 -7.73 4.79 -9.39
CA VAL A 88 -7.77 5.02 -10.86
C VAL A 88 -7.87 3.69 -11.61
N MET A 89 -7.04 2.69 -11.27
CA MET A 89 -7.10 1.36 -11.87
C MET A 89 -8.48 0.70 -11.69
N THR A 90 -9.09 0.87 -10.54
CA THR A 90 -10.43 0.32 -10.27
C THR A 90 -11.49 0.98 -11.15
N PHE A 91 -11.46 2.30 -11.29
CA PHE A 91 -12.39 3.02 -12.16
C PHE A 91 -12.23 2.63 -13.63
N ILE A 92 -11.00 2.43 -14.11
CA ILE A 92 -10.72 1.94 -15.46
C ILE A 92 -11.35 0.54 -15.65
N LYS A 93 -11.12 -0.38 -14.71
CA LYS A 93 -11.72 -1.72 -14.77
C LYS A 93 -13.27 -1.69 -14.75
N TRP A 94 -13.85 -0.81 -13.95
CA TRP A 94 -15.30 -0.65 -13.91
C TRP A 94 -15.85 -0.13 -15.22
N ARG A 95 -15.14 0.79 -15.87
CA ARG A 95 -15.50 1.28 -17.21
C ARG A 95 -15.39 0.17 -18.26
N GLN A 96 -14.29 -0.57 -18.28
CA GLN A 96 -14.06 -1.67 -19.25
C GLN A 96 -15.10 -2.78 -19.14
N ASN A 97 -15.52 -3.11 -17.92
CA ASN A 97 -16.53 -4.14 -17.65
C ASN A 97 -17.97 -3.61 -17.68
N ASN A 98 -18.20 -2.39 -18.17
CA ASN A 98 -19.51 -1.75 -18.27
C ASN A 98 -20.32 -1.68 -16.96
N TYR A 99 -19.66 -1.75 -15.78
CA TYR A 99 -20.36 -1.68 -14.49
C TYR A 99 -21.14 -0.38 -14.31
N PHE A 100 -20.68 0.74 -14.85
CA PHE A 100 -21.41 2.00 -14.82
C PHE A 100 -22.72 1.94 -15.60
N VAL A 101 -22.75 1.20 -16.71
CA VAL A 101 -23.97 0.99 -17.51
C VAL A 101 -24.93 0.11 -16.72
N ILE A 102 -24.47 -1.00 -16.16
CA ILE A 102 -25.28 -1.92 -15.35
C ILE A 102 -25.92 -1.19 -14.15
N VAL A 103 -25.15 -0.37 -13.45
CA VAL A 103 -25.67 0.40 -12.30
C VAL A 103 -26.75 1.40 -12.72
N ARG A 104 -26.58 2.05 -13.90
CA ARG A 104 -27.58 2.97 -14.43
C ARG A 104 -28.84 2.29 -14.89
N THR A 105 -28.76 1.13 -15.53
CA THR A 105 -29.93 0.37 -15.98
C THR A 105 -30.81 -0.10 -14.82
N ILE A 106 -30.21 -0.36 -13.66
CA ILE A 106 -30.93 -0.70 -12.42
C ILE A 106 -31.54 0.55 -11.73
N GLY A 107 -31.28 1.77 -12.26
CA GLY A 107 -31.81 3.03 -11.70
C GLY A 107 -31.03 3.55 -10.50
N ILE A 108 -29.82 3.02 -10.23
CA ILE A 108 -28.98 3.49 -9.11
C ILE A 108 -28.13 4.67 -9.57
N SER A 109 -28.11 5.76 -8.79
CA SER A 109 -27.27 6.92 -9.09
C SER A 109 -25.78 6.56 -8.90
N LEU A 110 -24.92 7.05 -9.81
CA LEU A 110 -23.47 6.87 -9.73
C LEU A 110 -22.87 7.38 -8.42
N LYS A 111 -23.43 8.46 -7.86
CA LYS A 111 -23.01 8.99 -6.56
C LYS A 111 -23.15 7.95 -5.43
N LYS A 112 -24.26 7.21 -5.41
CA LYS A 112 -24.49 6.14 -4.43
C LYS A 112 -23.50 4.98 -4.57
N THR A 113 -23.01 4.72 -5.79
CA THR A 113 -22.04 3.66 -6.06
C THR A 113 -20.61 4.06 -5.66
N ILE A 114 -20.25 5.34 -5.82
CA ILE A 114 -18.92 5.85 -5.49
C ILE A 114 -18.76 6.10 -3.99
N PHE A 115 -19.83 6.50 -3.29
CA PHE A 115 -19.81 6.85 -1.87
C PHE A 115 -19.10 5.85 -0.95
N PRO A 116 -19.35 4.53 -1.03
CA PRO A 116 -18.67 3.56 -0.18
C PRO A 116 -17.19 3.38 -0.47
N LEU A 117 -16.77 3.64 -1.73
CA LEU A 117 -15.34 3.67 -2.03
C LEU A 117 -14.65 4.81 -1.29
N CYS A 118 -15.28 5.99 -1.27
CA CYS A 118 -14.76 7.13 -0.50
C CYS A 118 -14.63 6.78 0.98
N ILE A 119 -15.59 6.06 1.56
CA ILE A 119 -15.53 5.60 2.95
C ILE A 119 -14.34 4.64 3.15
N ILE A 120 -14.13 3.69 2.25
CA ILE A 120 -13.00 2.74 2.33
C ILE A 120 -11.67 3.49 2.25
N VAL A 121 -11.52 4.45 1.34
CA VAL A 121 -10.30 5.27 1.21
C VAL A 121 -10.03 6.04 2.51
N LEU A 122 -11.07 6.67 3.05
CA LEU A 122 -10.97 7.42 4.30
C LEU A 122 -10.59 6.50 5.47
N PHE A 123 -11.21 5.34 5.55
CA PHE A 123 -10.89 4.33 6.58
C PHE A 123 -9.45 3.84 6.46
N LEU A 124 -8.98 3.53 5.25
CA LEU A 124 -7.59 3.14 5.00
C LEU A 124 -6.60 4.26 5.36
N GLY A 125 -6.95 5.52 5.06
CA GLY A 125 -6.14 6.68 5.45
C GLY A 125 -6.02 6.81 6.97
N LEU A 126 -7.13 6.70 7.71
CA LEU A 126 -7.13 6.72 9.18
C LEU A 126 -6.34 5.55 9.77
N LEU A 127 -6.54 4.35 9.24
CA LEU A 127 -5.84 3.15 9.68
C LEU A 127 -4.32 3.28 9.44
N SER A 128 -3.92 3.89 8.33
CA SER A 128 -2.52 4.20 8.05
C SER A 128 -1.91 5.15 9.09
N ILE A 129 -2.62 6.19 9.49
CA ILE A 129 -2.14 7.13 10.51
C ILE A 129 -2.00 6.43 11.87
N ILE A 130 -2.99 5.65 12.27
CA ILE A 130 -3.02 5.01 13.60
C ILE A 130 -1.98 3.89 13.72
N PHE A 131 -1.80 3.06 12.68
CA PHE A 131 -0.94 1.88 12.74
C PHE A 131 0.43 2.10 12.11
N LEU A 132 0.51 2.67 10.91
CA LEU A 132 1.78 2.82 10.21
C LEU A 132 2.67 3.91 10.83
N HIS A 133 2.10 4.96 11.40
CA HIS A 133 2.89 6.03 12.00
C HIS A 133 3.73 5.56 13.21
N PRO A 134 3.13 4.93 14.23
CA PRO A 134 3.90 4.43 15.36
C PRO A 134 4.84 3.28 14.96
N LEU A 135 4.40 2.40 14.06
CA LEU A 135 5.22 1.30 13.57
C LEU A 135 6.46 1.82 12.82
N ALA A 136 6.29 2.80 11.94
CA ALA A 136 7.38 3.43 11.21
C ALA A 136 8.38 4.12 12.13
N ASN A 137 7.89 4.84 13.16
CA ASN A 137 8.76 5.51 14.12
C ASN A 137 9.56 4.52 14.98
N TYR A 138 8.92 3.45 15.45
CA TYR A 138 9.58 2.39 16.21
C TYR A 138 10.66 1.69 15.38
N SER A 139 10.33 1.35 14.15
CA SER A 139 11.24 0.71 13.21
C SER A 139 12.43 1.61 12.86
N ASN A 140 12.17 2.92 12.63
CA ASN A 140 13.19 3.90 12.32
C ASN A 140 14.17 4.13 13.48
N ASN A 141 13.69 4.13 14.74
CA ASN A 141 14.55 4.25 15.89
C ASN A 141 15.49 3.05 16.04
N LYS A 142 14.98 1.85 15.80
CA LYS A 142 15.82 0.63 15.77
C LYS A 142 16.81 0.66 14.60
N TYR A 143 16.37 1.10 13.43
CA TYR A 143 17.23 1.24 12.24
C TYR A 143 18.42 2.17 12.56
N LYS A 144 18.17 3.37 13.10
CA LYS A 144 19.22 4.34 13.49
C LYS A 144 20.19 3.78 14.52
N ALA A 145 19.68 3.09 15.53
CA ALA A 145 20.51 2.48 16.57
C ALA A 145 21.45 1.39 16.00
N LEU A 146 21.00 0.63 15.01
CA LEU A 146 21.81 -0.38 14.34
C LEU A 146 22.76 0.27 13.31
N GLU A 147 22.30 1.26 12.57
CA GLU A 147 23.12 2.01 11.63
C GLU A 147 24.36 2.61 12.33
N THR A 148 24.19 3.26 13.48
CA THR A 148 25.30 3.83 14.27
C THR A 148 26.22 2.76 14.90
N LYS A 149 25.76 1.52 15.04
CA LYS A 149 26.55 0.41 15.58
C LYS A 149 27.42 -0.27 14.52
N TYR A 150 26.92 -0.32 13.28
CA TYR A 150 27.57 -1.07 12.19
C TYR A 150 28.20 -0.17 11.12
N PHE A 151 27.82 1.10 11.08
CA PHE A 151 28.31 2.12 10.15
C PHE A 151 28.68 3.42 10.86
#